data_47916df48fcd699e15eb5bacc9b5fc1c
#
_entry.id   47916df48fcd699e15eb5bacc9b5fc1c
#
_cell.length_a   1.000
_cell.length_b   1.000
_cell.length_c   1.000
_cell.angle_alpha   90.00
_cell.angle_beta   90.00
_cell.angle_gamma   90.00
#
_symmetry.space_group_name_H-M   'P 1'
#
loop_
_entity.id
_entity.type
_entity.pdbx_description
1 polymer ?
#
loop_
_entity_poly.entity_id
_entity_poly.type
_entity_poly.pdbx_seq_one_letter_code
_entity_poly.pdbx_strand_id
1 'polypeptide(L)'
;MPVAVITGASKGLGRALAAALAQRGWDLVLGARTADVLKESAQHAGAFGTQVVAVPGDVTEAGHRTALVAAARALGGLDLLVSNASALGAEPLVPLEALPLDGLRTALETNVVAALGLVQEALPLLRASSAGTVVTVSSDAAAEAYGTWGGYGASKAALDQLAAVLAVEEPGVRVWSVDPGDMQTDLYAAAVPDDDDPRPSPESVAPGFLRLLEQRPASGRYAAQALLGTR
;
A
#
# COMPACT_ATOMS: atom_id res chain seq x y z
N MET A 1 -3.10 4.16 -21.42
CA MET A 1 -3.86 4.20 -20.14
C MET A 1 -2.84 4.39 -19.01
N PRO A 2 -3.20 5.03 -17.89
CA PRO A 2 -2.27 5.13 -16.77
C PRO A 2 -2.02 3.75 -16.17
N VAL A 3 -0.82 3.54 -15.62
CA VAL A 3 -0.37 2.26 -15.07
C VAL A 3 -0.13 2.38 -13.57
N ALA A 4 -0.68 1.45 -12.78
CA ALA A 4 -0.43 1.37 -11.35
C ALA A 4 0.21 0.02 -10.94
N VAL A 5 1.16 0.07 -10.01
CA VAL A 5 1.66 -1.09 -9.26
C VAL A 5 1.06 -1.06 -7.86
N ILE A 6 0.48 -2.17 -7.40
CA ILE A 6 -0.10 -2.30 -6.06
C ILE A 6 0.47 -3.54 -5.38
N THR A 7 1.12 -3.38 -4.24
CA THR A 7 1.57 -4.51 -3.41
C THR A 7 0.52 -4.91 -2.38
N GLY A 8 0.53 -6.18 -1.94
CA GLY A 8 -0.50 -6.69 -1.04
C GLY A 8 -1.91 -6.69 -1.67
N ALA A 9 -2.00 -6.89 -2.99
CA ALA A 9 -3.23 -6.69 -3.78
C ALA A 9 -4.17 -7.90 -3.80
N SER A 10 -3.87 -8.98 -3.09
CA SER A 10 -4.73 -10.18 -3.06
C SER A 10 -5.96 -10.03 -2.17
N LYS A 11 -5.91 -9.16 -1.16
CA LYS A 11 -6.95 -8.99 -0.13
C LYS A 11 -7.08 -7.53 0.32
N GLY A 12 -8.09 -7.28 1.15
CA GLY A 12 -8.26 -6.03 1.88
C GLY A 12 -8.16 -4.79 1.01
N LEU A 13 -7.47 -3.76 1.52
CA LEU A 13 -7.36 -2.46 0.84
C LEU A 13 -6.69 -2.56 -0.54
N GLY A 14 -5.64 -3.37 -0.68
CA GLY A 14 -4.95 -3.52 -1.97
C GLY A 14 -5.87 -4.06 -3.07
N ARG A 15 -6.71 -5.05 -2.75
CA ARG A 15 -7.73 -5.58 -3.67
C ARG A 15 -8.81 -4.55 -3.99
N ALA A 16 -9.28 -3.82 -2.98
CA ALA A 16 -10.29 -2.77 -3.17
C ALA A 16 -9.76 -1.63 -4.05
N LEU A 17 -8.51 -1.20 -3.85
CA LEU A 17 -7.84 -0.19 -4.69
C LEU A 17 -7.65 -0.69 -6.12
N ALA A 18 -7.27 -1.96 -6.31
CA ALA A 18 -7.13 -2.55 -7.64
C ALA A 18 -8.46 -2.49 -8.42
N ALA A 19 -9.57 -2.92 -7.81
CA ALA A 19 -10.89 -2.84 -8.43
C ALA A 19 -11.31 -1.39 -8.74
N ALA A 20 -11.10 -0.47 -7.79
CA ALA A 20 -11.48 0.92 -7.92
C ALA A 20 -10.68 1.68 -8.99
N LEU A 21 -9.38 1.36 -9.17
CA LEU A 21 -8.54 1.90 -10.24
C LEU A 21 -8.90 1.30 -11.61
N ALA A 22 -9.13 -0.02 -11.68
CA ALA A 22 -9.56 -0.67 -12.91
C ALA A 22 -10.87 -0.10 -13.45
N GLN A 23 -11.85 0.19 -12.58
CA GLN A 23 -13.11 0.88 -12.93
C GLN A 23 -12.87 2.26 -13.55
N ARG A 24 -11.71 2.88 -13.29
CA ARG A 24 -11.30 4.18 -13.86
C ARG A 24 -10.37 4.06 -15.06
N GLY A 25 -10.21 2.86 -15.61
CA GLY A 25 -9.42 2.62 -16.81
C GLY A 25 -7.91 2.58 -16.58
N TRP A 26 -7.45 2.24 -15.37
CA TRP A 26 -6.04 2.02 -15.08
C TRP A 26 -5.62 0.60 -15.44
N ASP A 27 -4.51 0.45 -16.11
CA ASP A 27 -3.80 -0.82 -16.23
C ASP A 27 -3.05 -1.12 -14.93
N LEU A 28 -3.02 -2.38 -14.52
CA LEU A 28 -2.57 -2.74 -13.19
C LEU A 28 -1.49 -3.82 -13.20
N VAL A 29 -0.50 -3.67 -12.34
CA VAL A 29 0.39 -4.74 -11.89
C VAL A 29 0.12 -5.00 -10.43
N LEU A 30 -0.31 -6.21 -10.11
CA LEU A 30 -0.70 -6.61 -8.77
C LEU A 30 0.32 -7.60 -8.20
N GLY A 31 0.88 -7.28 -7.02
CA GLY A 31 1.82 -8.14 -6.29
C GLY A 31 1.24 -8.65 -4.98
N ALA A 32 1.39 -9.96 -4.71
CA ALA A 32 1.13 -10.58 -3.41
C ALA A 32 1.71 -12.00 -3.35
N ARG A 33 1.88 -12.55 -2.14
CA ARG A 33 2.51 -13.87 -1.92
C ARG A 33 1.67 -15.04 -2.43
N THR A 34 0.35 -15.01 -2.22
CA THR A 34 -0.54 -16.15 -2.51
C THR A 34 -1.04 -16.05 -3.96
N ALA A 35 -0.49 -16.88 -4.83
CA ALA A 35 -0.73 -16.83 -6.28
C ALA A 35 -2.20 -16.96 -6.67
N ASP A 36 -2.92 -17.94 -6.11
CA ASP A 36 -4.32 -18.20 -6.48
C ASP A 36 -5.24 -17.04 -6.09
N VAL A 37 -5.11 -16.52 -4.84
CA VAL A 37 -5.92 -15.39 -4.37
C VAL A 37 -5.57 -14.10 -5.15
N LEU A 38 -4.30 -13.91 -5.53
CA LEU A 38 -3.88 -12.78 -6.36
C LEU A 38 -4.49 -12.89 -7.76
N LYS A 39 -4.54 -14.09 -8.33
CA LYS A 39 -5.15 -14.35 -9.64
C LYS A 39 -6.65 -14.03 -9.63
N GLU A 40 -7.38 -14.40 -8.59
CA GLU A 40 -8.79 -14.02 -8.43
C GLU A 40 -8.97 -12.50 -8.37
N SER A 41 -8.11 -11.80 -7.60
CA SER A 41 -8.10 -10.34 -7.54
C SER A 41 -7.84 -9.71 -8.92
N ALA A 42 -6.88 -10.25 -9.67
CA ALA A 42 -6.55 -9.78 -11.01
C ALA A 42 -7.70 -10.05 -12.01
N GLN A 43 -8.35 -11.20 -11.94
CA GLN A 43 -9.52 -11.52 -12.78
C GLN A 43 -10.69 -10.55 -12.48
N HIS A 44 -10.95 -10.28 -11.21
CA HIS A 44 -11.99 -9.33 -10.81
C HIS A 44 -11.70 -7.92 -11.35
N ALA A 45 -10.47 -7.41 -11.20
CA ALA A 45 -10.09 -6.11 -11.74
C ALA A 45 -10.12 -6.10 -13.30
N GLY A 46 -9.66 -7.17 -13.96
CA GLY A 46 -9.66 -7.29 -15.42
C GLY A 46 -11.05 -7.31 -16.05
N ALA A 47 -12.10 -7.64 -15.28
CA ALA A 47 -13.49 -7.60 -15.75
C ALA A 47 -13.96 -6.19 -16.16
N PHE A 48 -13.25 -5.14 -15.77
CA PHE A 48 -13.51 -3.77 -16.19
C PHE A 48 -12.86 -3.37 -17.51
N GLY A 49 -12.18 -4.30 -18.21
CA GLY A 49 -11.64 -4.09 -19.55
C GLY A 49 -10.23 -3.48 -19.58
N THR A 50 -9.54 -3.41 -18.46
CA THR A 50 -8.14 -2.95 -18.35
C THR A 50 -7.18 -4.14 -18.38
N GLN A 51 -5.89 -3.86 -18.68
CA GLN A 51 -4.85 -4.88 -18.59
C GLN A 51 -4.45 -5.07 -17.13
N VAL A 52 -4.47 -6.31 -16.64
CA VAL A 52 -4.08 -6.63 -15.27
C VAL A 52 -3.08 -7.77 -15.26
N VAL A 53 -1.89 -7.50 -14.75
CA VAL A 53 -0.79 -8.47 -14.62
C VAL A 53 -0.66 -8.86 -13.15
N ALA A 54 -0.88 -10.13 -12.83
CA ALA A 54 -0.60 -10.70 -11.52
C ALA A 54 0.85 -11.18 -11.45
N VAL A 55 1.60 -10.68 -10.49
CA VAL A 55 3.00 -11.08 -10.22
C VAL A 55 3.05 -11.65 -8.80
N PRO A 56 2.93 -12.98 -8.63
CA PRO A 56 3.02 -13.59 -7.31
C PRO A 56 4.47 -13.58 -6.78
N GLY A 57 4.64 -13.28 -5.50
CA GLY A 57 5.93 -13.25 -4.83
C GLY A 57 5.93 -12.43 -3.55
N ASP A 58 7.05 -12.47 -2.83
CA ASP A 58 7.25 -11.71 -1.61
C ASP A 58 7.94 -10.37 -1.92
N VAL A 59 7.37 -9.27 -1.45
CA VAL A 59 7.90 -7.92 -1.67
C VAL A 59 9.29 -7.73 -1.01
N THR A 60 9.65 -8.54 -0.02
CA THR A 60 10.96 -8.52 0.61
C THR A 60 12.06 -9.04 -0.33
N GLU A 61 11.69 -9.85 -1.34
CA GLU A 61 12.61 -10.40 -2.32
C GLU A 61 12.90 -9.38 -3.45
N ALA A 62 14.16 -9.03 -3.66
CA ALA A 62 14.57 -8.07 -4.69
C ALA A 62 14.10 -8.50 -6.09
N GLY A 63 14.22 -9.80 -6.42
CA GLY A 63 13.77 -10.32 -7.72
C GLY A 63 12.28 -10.12 -7.97
N HIS A 64 11.45 -10.18 -6.92
CA HIS A 64 10.01 -9.92 -7.05
C HIS A 64 9.74 -8.42 -7.31
N ARG A 65 10.43 -7.51 -6.60
CA ARG A 65 10.31 -6.06 -6.85
C ARG A 65 10.71 -5.70 -8.28
N THR A 66 11.83 -6.27 -8.75
CA THR A 66 12.26 -6.10 -10.15
C THR A 66 11.21 -6.61 -11.15
N ALA A 67 10.57 -7.74 -10.86
CA ALA A 67 9.52 -8.29 -11.72
C ALA A 67 8.28 -7.38 -11.78
N LEU A 68 7.86 -6.79 -10.66
CA LEU A 68 6.76 -5.81 -10.61
C LEU A 68 7.05 -4.59 -11.49
N VAL A 69 8.23 -4.01 -11.37
CA VAL A 69 8.63 -2.83 -12.17
C VAL A 69 8.79 -3.16 -13.65
N ALA A 70 9.32 -4.35 -13.96
CA ALA A 70 9.42 -4.84 -15.34
C ALA A 70 8.03 -5.04 -15.98
N ALA A 71 7.07 -5.57 -15.23
CA ALA A 71 5.69 -5.71 -15.71
C ALA A 71 5.03 -4.34 -15.98
N ALA A 72 5.23 -3.35 -15.10
CA ALA A 72 4.73 -1.99 -15.32
C ALA A 72 5.36 -1.36 -16.58
N ARG A 73 6.66 -1.54 -16.79
CA ARG A 73 7.35 -1.10 -18.01
C ARG A 73 6.77 -1.74 -19.28
N ALA A 74 6.42 -3.02 -19.21
CA ALA A 74 5.80 -3.72 -20.34
C ALA A 74 4.39 -3.21 -20.67
N LEU A 75 3.66 -2.66 -19.68
CA LEU A 75 2.37 -1.98 -19.85
C LEU A 75 2.53 -0.53 -20.38
N GLY A 76 3.75 -0.01 -20.50
CA GLY A 76 4.03 1.30 -21.08
C GLY A 76 4.59 2.34 -20.11
N GLY A 77 4.76 2.02 -18.84
CA GLY A 77 5.30 2.95 -17.83
C GLY A 77 4.78 2.72 -16.42
N LEU A 78 4.89 3.73 -15.56
CA LEU A 78 4.35 3.69 -14.20
C LEU A 78 3.94 5.10 -13.76
N ASP A 79 2.66 5.29 -13.49
CA ASP A 79 2.10 6.55 -13.02
C ASP A 79 1.81 6.52 -11.51
N LEU A 80 1.53 5.34 -10.95
CA LEU A 80 1.19 5.18 -9.55
C LEU A 80 1.85 3.94 -8.95
N LEU A 81 2.59 4.13 -7.86
CA LEU A 81 3.04 3.05 -6.99
C LEU A 81 2.27 3.09 -5.68
N VAL A 82 1.56 2.01 -5.33
CA VAL A 82 0.91 1.84 -4.03
C VAL A 82 1.66 0.78 -3.22
N SER A 83 2.44 1.24 -2.23
CA SER A 83 3.11 0.38 -1.26
C SER A 83 2.13 0.08 -0.12
N ASN A 84 1.40 -1.05 -0.28
CA ASN A 84 0.33 -1.46 0.64
C ASN A 84 0.65 -2.77 1.36
N ALA A 85 1.52 -3.63 0.85
CA ALA A 85 1.94 -4.85 1.56
C ALA A 85 2.43 -4.52 2.97
N SER A 86 1.98 -5.27 3.97
CA SER A 86 2.28 -4.99 5.38
C SER A 86 2.39 -6.26 6.21
N ALA A 87 3.15 -6.18 7.30
CA ALA A 87 3.28 -7.19 8.34
C ALA A 87 3.17 -6.55 9.72
N LEU A 88 2.52 -7.24 10.65
CA LEU A 88 2.29 -6.76 12.03
C LEU A 88 3.53 -6.95 12.92
N GLY A 89 4.31 -8.01 12.67
CA GLY A 89 5.45 -8.40 13.50
C GLY A 89 5.11 -9.31 14.67
N ALA A 90 3.86 -9.31 15.13
CA ALA A 90 3.28 -10.30 16.05
C ALA A 90 1.79 -10.46 15.73
N GLU A 91 1.27 -11.66 15.84
CA GLU A 91 -0.13 -12.00 15.59
C GLU A 91 -0.62 -12.99 16.66
N PRO A 92 -1.44 -12.52 17.63
CA PRO A 92 -1.93 -11.16 17.82
C PRO A 92 -0.83 -10.19 18.28
N LEU A 93 -1.14 -8.89 18.27
CA LEU A 93 -0.24 -7.86 18.78
C LEU A 93 0.01 -8.04 20.28
N VAL A 94 1.23 -7.75 20.73
CA VAL A 94 1.67 -7.95 22.11
C VAL A 94 2.35 -6.68 22.66
N PRO A 95 2.38 -6.49 24.01
CA PRO A 95 3.15 -5.41 24.63
C PRO A 95 4.64 -5.45 24.22
N LEU A 96 5.31 -4.29 24.24
CA LEU A 96 6.72 -4.18 23.82
C LEU A 96 7.65 -5.12 24.57
N GLU A 97 7.39 -5.40 25.86
CA GLU A 97 8.18 -6.33 26.66
C GLU A 97 8.12 -7.79 26.16
N ALA A 98 7.03 -8.14 25.44
CA ALA A 98 6.79 -9.48 24.91
C ALA A 98 7.00 -9.54 23.38
N LEU A 99 7.29 -8.42 22.72
CA LEU A 99 7.44 -8.37 21.27
C LEU A 99 8.68 -9.17 20.83
N PRO A 100 8.52 -10.22 20.00
CA PRO A 100 9.66 -10.94 19.46
C PRO A 100 10.50 -10.03 18.57
N LEU A 101 11.82 -9.97 18.81
CA LEU A 101 12.71 -9.13 18.00
C LEU A 101 12.73 -9.54 16.52
N ASP A 102 12.56 -10.82 16.21
CA ASP A 102 12.44 -11.29 14.84
C ASP A 102 11.12 -10.85 14.20
N GLY A 103 10.05 -10.76 14.99
CA GLY A 103 8.79 -10.17 14.55
C GLY A 103 8.93 -8.69 14.20
N LEU A 104 9.62 -7.92 15.05
CA LEU A 104 9.95 -6.52 14.74
C LEU A 104 10.79 -6.39 13.45
N ARG A 105 11.80 -7.26 13.28
CA ARG A 105 12.59 -7.29 12.04
C ARG A 105 11.72 -7.57 10.82
N THR A 106 10.79 -8.52 10.91
CA THR A 106 9.84 -8.84 9.84
C THR A 106 8.95 -7.64 9.49
N ALA A 107 8.42 -6.93 10.50
CA ALA A 107 7.63 -5.73 10.26
C ALA A 107 8.46 -4.63 9.57
N LEU A 108 9.68 -4.37 10.04
CA LEU A 108 10.58 -3.39 9.43
C LEU A 108 11.00 -3.81 8.01
N GLU A 109 11.31 -5.08 7.78
CA GLU A 109 11.68 -5.59 6.47
C GLU A 109 10.56 -5.43 5.45
N THR A 110 9.34 -5.82 5.82
CA THR A 110 8.19 -5.72 4.91
C THR A 110 7.71 -4.29 4.71
N ASN A 111 7.51 -3.55 5.82
CA ASN A 111 6.82 -2.27 5.79
C ASN A 111 7.76 -1.11 5.39
N VAL A 112 9.07 -1.27 5.60
CA VAL A 112 10.05 -0.18 5.43
C VAL A 112 11.08 -0.52 4.35
N VAL A 113 11.87 -1.58 4.56
CA VAL A 113 13.00 -1.91 3.67
C VAL A 113 12.49 -2.30 2.28
N ALA A 114 11.52 -3.20 2.21
CA ALA A 114 10.94 -3.64 0.94
C ALA A 114 10.20 -2.49 0.22
N ALA A 115 9.48 -1.65 0.97
CA ALA A 115 8.81 -0.47 0.41
C ALA A 115 9.81 0.51 -0.21
N LEU A 116 10.90 0.83 0.50
CA LEU A 116 11.98 1.68 -0.03
C LEU A 116 12.64 1.05 -1.25
N GLY A 117 12.98 -0.25 -1.20
CA GLY A 117 13.58 -0.97 -2.33
C GLY A 117 12.71 -0.94 -3.58
N LEU A 118 11.39 -1.11 -3.43
CA LEU A 118 10.45 -1.01 -4.55
C LEU A 118 10.36 0.42 -5.09
N VAL A 119 10.35 1.44 -4.22
CA VAL A 119 10.38 2.85 -4.64
C VAL A 119 11.64 3.14 -5.45
N GLN A 120 12.83 2.71 -4.99
CA GLN A 120 14.11 2.92 -5.68
C GLN A 120 14.08 2.33 -7.10
N GLU A 121 13.56 1.12 -7.27
CA GLU A 121 13.43 0.48 -8.58
C GLU A 121 12.37 1.16 -9.47
N ALA A 122 11.29 1.69 -8.89
CA ALA A 122 10.20 2.34 -9.60
C ALA A 122 10.49 3.80 -10.00
N LEU A 123 11.35 4.52 -9.27
CA LEU A 123 11.64 5.94 -9.48
C LEU A 123 11.95 6.34 -10.91
N PRO A 124 12.75 5.58 -11.70
CA PRO A 124 13.02 5.96 -13.10
C PRO A 124 11.75 6.04 -13.96
N LEU A 125 10.77 5.14 -13.72
CA LEU A 125 9.49 5.16 -14.44
C LEU A 125 8.57 6.27 -13.92
N LEU A 126 8.51 6.47 -12.60
CA LEU A 126 7.72 7.53 -11.96
C LEU A 126 8.21 8.93 -12.38
N ARG A 127 9.52 9.14 -12.50
CA ARG A 127 10.11 10.39 -12.99
C ARG A 127 9.81 10.65 -14.47
N ALA A 128 9.65 9.58 -15.27
CA ALA A 128 9.31 9.69 -16.69
C ALA A 128 7.81 9.97 -16.92
N SER A 129 6.96 9.70 -15.93
CA SER A 129 5.55 10.01 -15.98
C SER A 129 5.27 11.47 -15.70
N SER A 130 4.35 12.08 -16.45
CA SER A 130 3.84 13.43 -16.16
C SER A 130 2.98 13.50 -14.90
N ALA A 131 2.60 12.34 -14.36
CA ALA A 131 1.70 12.20 -13.21
C ALA A 131 2.28 11.28 -12.12
N GLY A 132 3.59 11.02 -12.11
CA GLY A 132 4.25 10.10 -11.20
C GLY A 132 3.86 10.32 -9.74
N THR A 133 3.42 9.24 -9.09
CA THR A 133 2.87 9.29 -7.74
C THR A 133 3.28 8.05 -6.95
N VAL A 134 3.70 8.25 -5.70
CA VAL A 134 3.92 7.20 -4.71
C VAL A 134 2.88 7.36 -3.61
N VAL A 135 2.19 6.29 -3.29
CA VAL A 135 1.31 6.17 -2.12
C VAL A 135 1.88 5.11 -1.19
N THR A 136 2.22 5.50 0.03
CA THR A 136 2.51 4.56 1.12
C THR A 136 1.30 4.44 2.03
N VAL A 137 0.87 3.21 2.32
CA VAL A 137 -0.23 2.98 3.25
C VAL A 137 0.30 3.02 4.68
N SER A 138 -0.04 4.08 5.38
CA SER A 138 0.30 4.35 6.77
C SER A 138 -0.73 3.75 7.76
N SER A 139 -0.76 4.28 8.95
CA SER A 139 -1.71 4.01 10.02
C SER A 139 -1.70 5.17 11.02
N ASP A 140 -2.75 5.38 11.77
CA ASP A 140 -2.77 6.24 12.95
C ASP A 140 -1.71 5.83 13.98
N ALA A 141 -1.45 4.52 14.13
CA ALA A 141 -0.38 3.99 14.98
C ALA A 141 1.03 4.48 14.61
N ALA A 142 1.22 5.12 13.46
CA ALA A 142 2.47 5.80 13.11
C ALA A 142 2.66 7.12 13.87
N ALA A 143 1.58 7.75 14.31
CA ALA A 143 1.56 9.07 14.93
C ALA A 143 1.06 9.03 16.38
N GLU A 144 0.19 8.08 16.72
CA GLU A 144 -0.42 7.94 18.04
C GLU A 144 0.07 6.67 18.75
N ALA A 145 0.13 6.73 20.07
CA ALA A 145 0.62 5.62 20.87
C ALA A 145 -0.55 4.75 21.39
N TYR A 146 -0.62 3.54 20.88
CA TYR A 146 -1.56 2.53 21.36
C TYR A 146 -0.82 1.36 22.04
N GLY A 147 -1.38 0.85 23.13
CA GLY A 147 -0.87 -0.37 23.76
C GLY A 147 -0.80 -1.52 22.76
N THR A 148 0.23 -2.35 22.83
CA THR A 148 0.50 -3.50 21.93
C THR A 148 0.92 -3.15 20.49
N TRP A 149 0.61 -1.99 19.95
CA TRP A 149 0.92 -1.60 18.57
C TRP A 149 2.37 -1.13 18.34
N GLY A 150 3.24 -1.17 19.36
CA GLY A 150 4.57 -0.55 19.32
C GLY A 150 5.47 -1.01 18.18
N GLY A 151 5.49 -2.29 17.85
CA GLY A 151 6.31 -2.81 16.74
C GLY A 151 5.80 -2.38 15.36
N TYR A 152 4.51 -2.55 15.14
CA TYR A 152 3.84 -2.12 13.92
C TYR A 152 3.90 -0.60 13.75
N GLY A 153 3.50 0.16 14.78
CA GLY A 153 3.51 1.62 14.77
C GLY A 153 4.90 2.19 14.48
N ALA A 154 5.96 1.63 15.11
CA ALA A 154 7.33 2.03 14.79
C ALA A 154 7.69 1.83 13.31
N SER A 155 7.25 0.71 12.71
CA SER A 155 7.49 0.47 11.28
C SER A 155 6.72 1.45 10.39
N LYS A 156 5.48 1.80 10.74
CA LYS A 156 4.68 2.78 9.98
C LYS A 156 5.18 4.21 10.16
N ALA A 157 5.67 4.57 11.35
CA ALA A 157 6.33 5.86 11.58
C ALA A 157 7.62 5.99 10.74
N ALA A 158 8.42 4.92 10.66
CA ALA A 158 9.60 4.90 9.80
C ALA A 158 9.23 5.04 8.31
N LEU A 159 8.17 4.37 7.85
CA LEU A 159 7.65 4.49 6.48
C LEU A 159 7.18 5.92 6.18
N ASP A 160 6.45 6.56 7.10
CA ASP A 160 6.00 7.94 6.97
C ASP A 160 7.17 8.92 6.85
N GLN A 161 8.22 8.73 7.66
CA GLN A 161 9.43 9.56 7.57
C GLN A 161 10.15 9.38 6.24
N LEU A 162 10.28 8.15 5.74
CA LEU A 162 10.86 7.91 4.41
C LEU A 162 10.04 8.57 3.30
N ALA A 163 8.71 8.49 3.36
CA ALA A 163 7.82 9.15 2.41
C ALA A 163 7.98 10.68 2.45
N ALA A 164 8.10 11.27 3.64
CA ALA A 164 8.31 12.71 3.81
C ALA A 164 9.65 13.17 3.22
N VAL A 165 10.74 12.42 3.43
CA VAL A 165 12.05 12.71 2.84
C VAL A 165 12.02 12.55 1.32
N LEU A 166 11.42 11.47 0.81
CA LEU A 166 11.25 11.24 -0.62
C LEU A 166 10.50 12.38 -1.31
N ALA A 167 9.48 12.94 -0.65
CA ALA A 167 8.73 14.09 -1.17
C ALA A 167 9.59 15.35 -1.36
N VAL A 168 10.65 15.51 -0.55
CA VAL A 168 11.62 16.63 -0.67
C VAL A 168 12.65 16.34 -1.77
N GLU A 169 13.12 15.09 -1.84
CA GLU A 169 14.14 14.68 -2.81
C GLU A 169 13.59 14.59 -4.24
N GLU A 170 12.28 14.28 -4.39
CA GLU A 170 11.61 14.05 -5.68
C GLU A 170 10.48 15.07 -5.94
N PRO A 171 10.77 16.36 -6.14
CA PRO A 171 9.74 17.40 -6.30
C PRO A 171 8.85 17.19 -7.53
N GLY A 172 9.29 16.41 -8.52
CA GLY A 172 8.51 16.03 -9.71
C GLY A 172 7.54 14.87 -9.49
N VAL A 173 7.66 14.12 -8.38
CA VAL A 173 6.81 12.98 -8.04
C VAL A 173 5.94 13.38 -6.85
N ARG A 174 4.64 13.06 -6.89
CA ARG A 174 3.78 13.21 -5.71
C ARG A 174 4.02 12.04 -4.75
N VAL A 175 4.20 12.33 -3.48
CA VAL A 175 4.37 11.31 -2.43
C VAL A 175 3.34 11.54 -1.35
N TRP A 176 2.45 10.58 -1.17
CA TRP A 176 1.41 10.63 -0.14
C TRP A 176 1.55 9.44 0.81
N SER A 177 1.67 9.74 2.09
CA SER A 177 1.50 8.75 3.16
C SER A 177 0.04 8.79 3.59
N VAL A 178 -0.69 7.69 3.39
CA VAL A 178 -2.15 7.68 3.57
C VAL A 178 -2.53 6.71 4.68
N ASP A 179 -3.11 7.26 5.71
CA ASP A 179 -3.75 6.51 6.78
C ASP A 179 -5.18 6.14 6.35
N PRO A 180 -5.49 4.85 6.17
CA PRO A 180 -6.81 4.41 5.76
C PRO A 180 -7.83 4.39 6.91
N GLY A 181 -7.36 4.47 8.18
CA GLY A 181 -8.11 4.13 9.37
C GLY A 181 -8.33 2.63 9.53
N ASP A 182 -8.99 2.24 10.60
CA ASP A 182 -9.35 0.84 10.86
C ASP A 182 -10.35 0.33 9.82
N MET A 183 -10.09 -0.88 9.32
CA MET A 183 -10.92 -1.51 8.30
C MET A 183 -11.17 -2.99 8.65
N GLN A 184 -12.28 -3.51 8.19
CA GLN A 184 -12.59 -4.94 8.26
C GLN A 184 -11.67 -5.73 7.30
N THR A 185 -10.51 -6.16 7.81
CA THR A 185 -9.48 -6.89 7.05
C THR A 185 -8.91 -8.03 7.87
N ASP A 186 -8.35 -9.03 7.18
CA ASP A 186 -7.61 -10.12 7.84
C ASP A 186 -6.45 -9.59 8.69
N LEU A 187 -5.79 -8.49 8.25
CA LEU A 187 -4.69 -7.87 9.00
C LEU A 187 -5.19 -7.33 10.34
N TYR A 188 -6.32 -6.62 10.36
CA TYR A 188 -6.91 -6.08 11.58
C TYR A 188 -7.37 -7.21 12.52
N ALA A 189 -8.07 -8.20 11.98
CA ALA A 189 -8.51 -9.36 12.77
C ALA A 189 -7.33 -10.15 13.37
N ALA A 190 -6.20 -10.25 12.67
CA ALA A 190 -4.98 -10.87 13.21
C ALA A 190 -4.31 -9.99 14.28
N ALA A 191 -4.41 -8.67 14.16
CA ALA A 191 -3.86 -7.73 15.14
C ALA A 191 -4.62 -7.77 16.47
N VAL A 192 -5.95 -7.78 16.41
CA VAL A 192 -6.86 -7.65 17.57
C VAL A 192 -8.02 -8.65 17.42
N PRO A 193 -7.77 -9.96 17.62
CA PRO A 193 -8.75 -11.01 17.35
C PRO A 193 -10.01 -10.95 18.24
N ASP A 194 -9.94 -10.29 19.38
CA ASP A 194 -11.04 -10.15 20.33
C ASP A 194 -11.89 -8.87 20.12
N ASP A 195 -11.58 -8.08 19.07
CA ASP A 195 -12.31 -6.84 18.73
C ASP A 195 -13.39 -7.15 17.69
N ASP A 196 -14.63 -7.29 18.16
CA ASP A 196 -15.82 -7.56 17.33
C ASP A 196 -16.54 -6.27 16.86
N ASP A 197 -16.02 -5.09 17.14
CA ASP A 197 -16.64 -3.85 16.71
C ASP A 197 -16.67 -3.74 15.18
N PRO A 198 -17.78 -3.31 14.57
CA PRO A 198 -17.89 -3.20 13.13
C PRO A 198 -16.94 -2.12 12.60
N ARG A 199 -16.19 -2.46 11.56
CA ARG A 199 -15.26 -1.57 10.86
C ARG A 199 -15.74 -1.32 9.42
N PRO A 200 -15.39 -0.15 8.83
CA PRO A 200 -15.63 0.10 7.41
C PRO A 200 -14.99 -0.97 6.53
N SER A 201 -15.66 -1.33 5.44
CA SER A 201 -15.04 -2.21 4.45
C SER A 201 -13.93 -1.49 3.69
N PRO A 202 -12.89 -2.19 3.19
CA PRO A 202 -11.85 -1.60 2.35
C PRO A 202 -12.41 -0.87 1.12
N GLU A 203 -13.49 -1.39 0.53
CA GLU A 203 -14.16 -0.79 -0.62
C GLU A 203 -14.77 0.58 -0.29
N SER A 204 -15.22 0.79 0.94
CA SER A 204 -15.76 2.08 1.39
C SER A 204 -14.68 3.13 1.64
N VAL A 205 -13.42 2.69 1.85
CA VAL A 205 -12.26 3.57 2.10
C VAL A 205 -11.53 3.93 0.79
N ALA A 206 -11.50 3.02 -0.18
CA ALA A 206 -10.83 3.22 -1.47
C ALA A 206 -11.16 4.56 -2.17
N PRO A 207 -12.40 5.09 -2.14
CA PRO A 207 -12.71 6.41 -2.72
C PRO A 207 -11.88 7.57 -2.16
N GLY A 208 -11.42 7.52 -0.89
CA GLY A 208 -10.52 8.52 -0.33
C GLY A 208 -9.18 8.59 -1.06
N PHE A 209 -8.61 7.44 -1.41
CA PHE A 209 -7.37 7.36 -2.22
C PHE A 209 -7.59 7.89 -3.64
N LEU A 210 -8.74 7.59 -4.25
CA LEU A 210 -9.06 8.07 -5.59
C LEU A 210 -9.20 9.59 -5.63
N ARG A 211 -9.73 10.21 -4.58
CA ARG A 211 -9.79 11.68 -4.47
C ARG A 211 -8.40 12.32 -4.42
N LEU A 212 -7.42 11.70 -3.74
CA LEU A 212 -6.04 12.20 -3.80
C LEU A 212 -5.50 12.19 -5.22
N LEU A 213 -5.76 11.14 -5.98
CA LEU A 213 -5.35 11.05 -7.38
C LEU A 213 -6.04 12.10 -8.27
N GLU A 214 -7.32 12.37 -8.03
CA GLU A 214 -8.10 13.37 -8.76
C GLU A 214 -7.67 14.81 -8.42
N GLN A 215 -7.52 15.11 -7.13
CA GLN A 215 -7.20 16.47 -6.65
C GLN A 215 -5.71 16.81 -6.73
N ARG A 216 -4.83 15.79 -6.72
CA ARG A 216 -3.37 15.93 -6.73
C ARG A 216 -2.83 16.99 -5.75
N PRO A 217 -3.19 16.95 -4.46
CA PRO A 217 -2.69 17.91 -3.48
C PRO A 217 -1.17 17.82 -3.35
N ALA A 218 -0.57 18.73 -2.57
CA ALA A 218 0.85 18.67 -2.23
C ALA A 218 1.21 17.31 -1.61
N SER A 219 2.48 16.91 -1.75
CA SER A 219 2.99 15.72 -1.04
C SER A 219 2.82 15.89 0.48
N GLY A 220 2.51 14.82 1.18
CA GLY A 220 2.29 14.86 2.63
C GLY A 220 1.54 13.66 3.18
N ARG A 221 1.16 13.73 4.46
CA ARG A 221 0.36 12.71 5.16
C ARG A 221 -1.13 13.09 5.11
N TYR A 222 -1.98 12.13 4.79
CA TYR A 222 -3.42 12.29 4.65
C TYR A 222 -4.16 11.15 5.37
N ALA A 223 -5.36 11.45 5.89
CA ALA A 223 -6.29 10.44 6.36
C ALA A 223 -7.36 10.22 5.28
N ALA A 224 -7.51 8.98 4.79
CA ALA A 224 -8.47 8.65 3.74
C ALA A 224 -9.91 9.00 4.10
N GLN A 225 -10.28 8.80 5.37
CA GLN A 225 -11.63 9.12 5.87
C GLN A 225 -11.94 10.63 5.83
N ALA A 226 -10.95 11.48 6.12
CA ALA A 226 -11.14 12.94 6.04
C ALA A 226 -11.47 13.41 4.61
N LEU A 227 -10.95 12.68 3.61
CA LEU A 227 -11.21 12.94 2.20
C LEU A 227 -12.62 12.50 1.76
N LEU A 228 -13.27 11.58 2.46
CA LEU A 228 -14.63 11.13 2.14
C LEU A 228 -15.70 12.16 2.52
N GLY A 229 -15.46 12.99 3.53
CA GLY A 229 -16.42 13.99 4.05
C GLY A 229 -16.43 15.34 3.32
N THR A 230 -15.45 15.65 2.47
CA THR A 230 -15.40 16.91 1.71
C THR A 230 -16.21 16.79 0.42
N ARG A 231 -17.48 17.27 0.47
CA ARG A 231 -18.31 17.57 -0.73
C ARG A 231 -18.01 18.97 -1.22
#